data_60de09a5c00f534f32a508b272656a44
#
_entry.id   60de09a5c00f534f32a508b272656a44
#
_cell.length_a   1.000
_cell.length_b   1.000
_cell.length_c   1.000
_cell.angle_alpha   90.00
_cell.angle_beta   90.00
_cell.angle_gamma   90.00
#
_symmetry.space_group_name_H-M   'P 1'
#
loop_
_entity.id
_entity.type
_entity.pdbx_description
1 polymer ?
#
loop_
_entity_poly.entity_id
_entity_poly.type
_entity_poly.pdbx_seq_one_letter_code
_entity_poly.pdbx_strand_id
1 'polypeptide(L)'
;MANICSSNYRFIFKDEATATKFSDFVAAQVAPDSQGSPGYADTRIIKQAVVGKGYHDSEIRESIYGAYIERPNPNEVTLYGDSCWVPCPRSWQLIAESFDEDAQVFYFATEFGCDICHSNDPDEVGKVIFDLYDESVLPDWFRPDPDPISGGLAASMLRKLLGNPTGDLDSLIEEFEESEYAKGASIHVVEYRPICDWPW
;
A
#
# COMPACT_ATOMS: atom_id res chain seq x y z
N MET A 1 10.32 12.89 13.62
CA MET A 1 9.01 12.61 12.99
C MET A 1 8.94 11.09 12.85
N ALA A 2 7.79 10.48 13.12
CA ALA A 2 7.62 9.07 12.80
C ALA A 2 7.47 8.94 11.29
N ASN A 3 8.12 7.97 10.69
CA ASN A 3 7.91 7.63 9.29
C ASN A 3 6.50 7.04 9.15
N ILE A 4 5.82 7.40 8.08
CA ILE A 4 4.46 6.94 7.82
C ILE A 4 4.53 5.89 6.72
N CYS A 5 4.06 4.69 7.04
CA CYS A 5 3.86 3.63 6.08
C CYS A 5 2.42 3.73 5.55
N SER A 6 2.29 4.01 4.27
CA SER A 6 1.00 4.04 3.58
C SER A 6 0.67 2.66 3.03
N SER A 7 -0.56 2.22 3.23
CA SER A 7 -0.98 0.87 2.87
C SER A 7 -2.34 0.87 2.18
N ASN A 8 -2.43 0.16 1.07
CA ASN A 8 -3.68 -0.19 0.42
C ASN A 8 -3.98 -1.66 0.70
N TYR A 9 -5.21 -1.94 1.10
CA TYR A 9 -5.69 -3.30 1.33
C TYR A 9 -6.82 -3.62 0.39
N ARG A 10 -6.80 -4.84 -0.17
CA ARG A 10 -7.84 -5.38 -1.03
C ARG A 10 -8.32 -6.72 -0.46
N PHE A 11 -9.63 -6.80 -0.24
CA PHE A 11 -10.29 -7.97 0.34
C PHE A 11 -11.23 -8.56 -0.70
N ILE A 12 -11.14 -9.88 -0.90
CA ILE A 12 -12.07 -10.62 -1.74
C ILE A 12 -12.81 -11.63 -0.88
N PHE A 13 -14.13 -11.49 -0.83
CA PHE A 13 -15.03 -12.34 -0.07
C PHE A 13 -15.77 -13.34 -0.97
N LYS A 14 -16.32 -14.38 -0.40
CA LYS A 14 -17.09 -15.40 -1.13
C LYS A 14 -18.31 -14.83 -1.86
N ASP A 15 -18.93 -13.77 -1.36
CA ASP A 15 -20.12 -13.16 -1.94
C ASP A 15 -20.28 -11.67 -1.58
N GLU A 16 -21.19 -11.01 -2.31
CA GLU A 16 -21.50 -9.60 -2.12
C GLU A 16 -22.07 -9.26 -0.75
N ALA A 17 -22.87 -10.16 -0.18
CA ALA A 17 -23.50 -9.92 1.12
C ALA A 17 -22.46 -9.87 2.25
N THR A 18 -21.43 -10.72 2.16
CA THR A 18 -20.32 -10.73 3.12
C THR A 18 -19.44 -9.50 2.94
N ALA A 19 -19.10 -9.12 1.70
CA ALA A 19 -18.36 -7.90 1.42
C ALA A 19 -19.10 -6.64 1.91
N THR A 20 -20.42 -6.59 1.74
CA THR A 20 -21.26 -5.50 2.27
C THR A 20 -21.20 -5.42 3.78
N LYS A 21 -21.37 -6.56 4.47
CA LYS A 21 -21.30 -6.60 5.95
C LYS A 21 -19.95 -6.13 6.48
N PHE A 22 -18.86 -6.56 5.83
CA PHE A 22 -17.52 -6.13 6.19
C PHE A 22 -17.34 -4.62 5.97
N SER A 23 -17.67 -4.11 4.79
CA SER A 23 -17.57 -2.69 4.46
C SER A 23 -18.40 -1.82 5.41
N ASP A 24 -19.67 -2.19 5.67
CA ASP A 24 -20.56 -1.46 6.58
C ASP A 24 -20.02 -1.48 8.01
N PHE A 25 -19.48 -2.61 8.45
CA PHE A 25 -18.88 -2.74 9.78
C PHE A 25 -17.67 -1.81 9.93
N VAL A 26 -16.74 -1.82 8.97
CA VAL A 26 -15.55 -0.94 9.01
C VAL A 26 -15.98 0.53 8.96
N ALA A 27 -16.90 0.88 8.06
CA ALA A 27 -17.42 2.24 7.94
C ALA A 27 -18.07 2.73 9.24
N ALA A 28 -18.77 1.86 9.97
CA ALA A 28 -19.38 2.19 11.26
C ALA A 28 -18.37 2.46 12.39
N GLN A 29 -17.13 1.98 12.27
CA GLN A 29 -16.07 2.25 13.24
C GLN A 29 -15.38 3.61 13.00
N VAL A 30 -15.53 4.16 11.80
CA VAL A 30 -14.91 5.45 11.44
C VAL A 30 -15.82 6.59 11.94
N ALA A 31 -15.36 7.30 12.97
CA ALA A 31 -16.10 8.44 13.49
C ALA A 31 -15.89 9.67 12.61
N PRO A 32 -16.95 10.34 12.12
CA PRO A 32 -16.83 11.64 11.49
C PRO A 32 -16.27 12.65 12.49
N ASP A 33 -15.43 13.59 12.00
CA ASP A 33 -14.97 14.67 12.83
C ASP A 33 -16.13 15.67 13.16
N SER A 34 -15.86 16.60 14.08
CA SER A 34 -16.84 17.61 14.49
C SER A 34 -17.25 18.58 13.38
N GLN A 35 -16.56 18.57 12.24
CA GLN A 35 -16.82 19.42 11.07
C GLN A 35 -17.48 18.65 9.92
N GLY A 36 -17.73 17.34 10.11
CA GLY A 36 -18.36 16.49 9.10
C GLY A 36 -17.40 15.97 8.04
N SER A 37 -16.09 16.11 8.23
CA SER A 37 -15.09 15.44 7.39
C SER A 37 -15.11 13.93 7.64
N PRO A 38 -14.75 13.09 6.65
CA PRO A 38 -14.61 11.66 6.88
C PRO A 38 -13.70 11.40 8.07
N GLY A 39 -14.19 10.62 9.03
CA GLY A 39 -13.44 10.30 10.23
C GLY A 39 -12.38 9.22 9.96
N TYR A 40 -11.70 8.83 11.02
CA TYR A 40 -10.72 7.75 11.00
C TYR A 40 -10.96 6.79 12.18
N ALA A 41 -10.50 5.56 12.03
CA ALA A 41 -10.49 4.57 13.11
C ALA A 41 -9.12 3.90 13.22
N ASP A 42 -8.77 3.50 14.44
CA ASP A 42 -7.57 2.71 14.71
C ASP A 42 -7.87 1.23 14.42
N THR A 43 -7.08 0.60 13.57
CA THR A 43 -7.21 -0.81 13.18
C THR A 43 -7.24 -1.74 14.41
N ARG A 44 -6.55 -1.42 15.50
CA ARG A 44 -6.57 -2.20 16.75
C ARG A 44 -7.96 -2.20 17.39
N ILE A 45 -8.68 -1.08 17.34
CA ILE A 45 -10.07 -0.97 17.85
C ILE A 45 -11.00 -1.82 16.99
N ILE A 46 -10.85 -1.76 15.67
CA ILE A 46 -11.63 -2.56 14.73
C ILE A 46 -11.39 -4.05 15.00
N LYS A 47 -10.12 -4.47 15.13
CA LYS A 47 -9.75 -5.84 15.45
C LYS A 47 -10.36 -6.31 16.78
N GLN A 48 -10.28 -5.51 17.81
CA GLN A 48 -10.86 -5.84 19.12
C GLN A 48 -12.39 -6.05 19.05
N ALA A 49 -13.09 -5.24 18.27
CA ALA A 49 -14.55 -5.33 18.14
C ALA A 49 -15.02 -6.63 17.48
N VAL A 50 -14.22 -7.24 16.60
CA VAL A 50 -14.60 -8.46 15.86
C VAL A 50 -13.97 -9.71 16.44
N VAL A 51 -12.66 -9.66 16.74
CA VAL A 51 -11.90 -10.83 17.22
C VAL A 51 -12.09 -11.04 18.72
N GLY A 52 -12.58 -10.03 19.45
CA GLY A 52 -12.90 -10.12 20.88
C GLY A 52 -11.67 -10.26 21.79
N LYS A 53 -10.47 -10.07 21.28
CA LYS A 53 -9.21 -10.08 22.04
C LYS A 53 -8.70 -8.66 22.16
N GLY A 54 -8.38 -8.24 23.39
CA GLY A 54 -7.69 -6.98 23.63
C GLY A 54 -6.39 -6.90 22.83
N TYR A 55 -5.97 -5.71 22.44
CA TYR A 55 -4.69 -5.46 21.82
C TYR A 55 -3.62 -5.15 22.90
N HIS A 56 -2.36 -5.38 22.55
CA HIS A 56 -1.23 -4.93 23.34
C HIS A 56 -0.77 -3.55 22.85
N ASP A 57 -0.25 -2.72 23.76
CA ASP A 57 0.31 -1.40 23.40
C ASP A 57 1.49 -1.49 22.42
N SER A 58 2.11 -2.67 22.30
CA SER A 58 3.16 -2.96 21.32
C SER A 58 2.64 -3.24 19.92
N GLU A 59 1.32 -3.39 19.73
CA GLU A 59 0.75 -3.56 18.39
C GLU A 59 0.88 -2.27 17.59
N ILE A 60 1.14 -2.43 16.28
CA ILE A 60 1.30 -1.29 15.38
C ILE A 60 -0.01 -0.55 15.24
N ARG A 61 0.10 0.77 15.37
CA ARG A 61 -1.03 1.68 15.21
C ARG A 61 -1.19 2.06 13.74
N GLU A 62 -2.33 1.75 13.19
CA GLU A 62 -2.72 2.14 11.85
C GLU A 62 -4.07 2.88 11.90
N SER A 63 -4.17 3.97 11.15
CA SER A 63 -5.38 4.77 11.00
C SER A 63 -6.03 4.49 9.64
N ILE A 64 -7.29 4.07 9.65
CA ILE A 64 -8.09 3.89 8.44
C ILE A 64 -9.00 5.09 8.25
N TYR A 65 -9.09 5.57 7.04
CA TYR A 65 -9.86 6.75 6.67
C TYR A 65 -11.14 6.36 5.95
N GLY A 66 -12.28 6.79 6.46
CA GLY A 66 -13.60 6.43 5.91
C GLY A 66 -13.84 6.89 4.47
N ALA A 67 -13.15 7.95 4.04
CA ALA A 67 -13.23 8.44 2.66
C ALA A 67 -12.65 7.46 1.62
N TYR A 68 -11.86 6.49 2.06
CA TYR A 68 -11.15 5.54 1.18
C TYR A 68 -11.59 4.09 1.41
N ILE A 69 -12.85 3.90 1.80
CA ILE A 69 -13.49 2.58 1.84
C ILE A 69 -14.29 2.45 0.56
N GLU A 70 -13.85 1.62 -0.36
CA GLU A 70 -14.44 1.49 -1.68
C GLU A 70 -14.84 0.03 -1.98
N ARG A 71 -15.75 -0.11 -2.96
CA ARG A 71 -16.21 -1.41 -3.44
C ARG A 71 -16.08 -1.47 -4.96
N PRO A 72 -14.88 -1.79 -5.46
CA PRO A 72 -14.62 -1.83 -6.91
C PRO A 72 -15.40 -2.95 -7.61
N ASN A 73 -15.68 -4.05 -6.90
CA ASN A 73 -16.49 -5.16 -7.38
C ASN A 73 -17.50 -5.60 -6.30
N PRO A 74 -18.58 -6.35 -6.63
CA PRO A 74 -19.60 -6.75 -5.66
C PRO A 74 -19.07 -7.48 -4.43
N ASN A 75 -18.10 -8.38 -4.61
CA ASN A 75 -17.49 -9.17 -3.54
C ASN A 75 -16.13 -8.65 -3.07
N GLU A 76 -15.76 -7.43 -3.47
CA GLU A 76 -14.47 -6.84 -3.18
C GLU A 76 -14.61 -5.54 -2.37
N VAL A 77 -13.69 -5.33 -1.45
CA VAL A 77 -13.56 -4.09 -0.66
C VAL A 77 -12.11 -3.65 -0.69
N THR A 78 -11.88 -2.35 -0.87
CA THR A 78 -10.56 -1.75 -0.73
C THR A 78 -10.55 -0.74 0.41
N LEU A 79 -9.43 -0.67 1.13
CA LEU A 79 -9.19 0.27 2.22
C LEU A 79 -7.82 0.91 2.07
N TYR A 80 -7.71 2.14 2.56
CA TYR A 80 -6.43 2.81 2.71
C TYR A 80 -6.16 3.11 4.19
N GLY A 81 -4.92 2.90 4.61
CA GLY A 81 -4.48 3.18 5.98
C GLY A 81 -3.05 3.69 6.05
N ASP A 82 -2.81 4.52 7.06
CA ASP A 82 -1.49 5.01 7.42
C ASP A 82 -1.09 4.48 8.79
N SER A 83 0.08 3.87 8.86
CA SER A 83 0.65 3.32 10.09
C SER A 83 2.01 3.93 10.42
N CYS A 84 2.46 3.75 11.66
CA CYS A 84 3.82 4.13 12.05
C CYS A 84 4.77 2.99 11.69
N TRP A 85 5.72 3.25 10.78
CA TRP A 85 6.85 2.40 10.40
C TRP A 85 6.56 1.22 9.48
N VAL A 86 5.51 0.43 9.73
CA VAL A 86 5.23 -0.81 8.98
C VAL A 86 3.72 -1.02 8.83
N PRO A 87 3.25 -1.72 7.79
CA PRO A 87 1.84 -2.01 7.56
C PRO A 87 1.28 -3.02 8.57
N CYS A 88 -0.05 -3.13 8.63
CA CYS A 88 -0.76 -4.05 9.53
C CYS A 88 -1.57 -5.16 8.81
N PRO A 89 -1.06 -5.82 7.76
CA PRO A 89 -1.87 -6.75 6.96
C PRO A 89 -2.35 -7.96 7.74
N ARG A 90 -1.61 -8.39 8.77
CA ARG A 90 -2.00 -9.52 9.62
C ARG A 90 -3.21 -9.21 10.50
N SER A 91 -3.32 -7.98 11.00
CA SER A 91 -4.51 -7.55 11.72
C SER A 91 -5.73 -7.54 10.80
N TRP A 92 -5.57 -7.07 9.56
CA TRP A 92 -6.64 -7.07 8.56
C TRP A 92 -7.04 -8.46 8.12
N GLN A 93 -6.09 -9.39 8.01
CA GLN A 93 -6.40 -10.79 7.75
C GLN A 93 -7.33 -11.36 8.83
N LEU A 94 -6.99 -11.19 10.11
CA LEU A 94 -7.83 -11.66 11.22
C LEU A 94 -9.21 -11.02 11.25
N ILE A 95 -9.30 -9.72 10.91
CA ILE A 95 -10.58 -9.03 10.80
C ILE A 95 -11.41 -9.63 9.66
N ALA A 96 -10.85 -9.80 8.47
CA ALA A 96 -11.54 -10.36 7.32
C ALA A 96 -12.01 -11.81 7.55
N GLU A 97 -11.15 -12.66 8.12
CA GLU A 97 -11.46 -14.04 8.49
C GLU A 97 -12.65 -14.16 9.49
N SER A 98 -12.92 -13.12 10.28
CA SER A 98 -14.08 -13.08 11.17
C SER A 98 -15.41 -12.94 10.42
N PHE A 99 -15.39 -12.49 9.16
CA PHE A 99 -16.56 -12.38 8.28
C PHE A 99 -16.64 -13.54 7.28
N ASP A 100 -15.48 -14.02 6.84
CA ASP A 100 -15.32 -15.11 5.90
C ASP A 100 -13.98 -15.80 6.12
N GLU A 101 -13.99 -17.05 6.58
CA GLU A 101 -12.76 -17.80 6.88
C GLU A 101 -11.85 -18.02 5.65
N ASP A 102 -12.45 -17.94 4.44
CA ASP A 102 -11.77 -18.08 3.16
C ASP A 102 -11.46 -16.73 2.51
N ALA A 103 -11.66 -15.61 3.22
CA ALA A 103 -11.39 -14.29 2.67
C ALA A 103 -9.92 -14.16 2.20
N GLN A 104 -9.75 -13.69 0.97
CA GLN A 104 -8.43 -13.36 0.46
C GLN A 104 -8.09 -11.91 0.81
N VAL A 105 -6.92 -11.71 1.39
CA VAL A 105 -6.42 -10.39 1.78
C VAL A 105 -5.14 -10.09 1.04
N PHE A 106 -5.17 -9.02 0.29
CA PHE A 106 -4.02 -8.48 -0.40
C PHE A 106 -3.67 -7.12 0.18
N TYR A 107 -2.39 -6.79 0.18
CA TYR A 107 -1.92 -5.47 0.57
C TYR A 107 -0.82 -4.98 -0.37
N PHE A 108 -0.70 -3.68 -0.45
CA PHE A 108 0.43 -2.98 -1.02
C PHE A 108 0.83 -1.87 -0.04
N ALA A 109 2.11 -1.82 0.34
CA ALA A 109 2.60 -0.89 1.34
C ALA A 109 3.91 -0.23 0.92
N THR A 110 4.03 1.07 1.24
CA THR A 110 5.21 1.88 0.95
C THR A 110 5.63 2.70 2.16
N GLU A 111 6.93 2.68 2.44
CA GLU A 111 7.64 3.60 3.34
C GLU A 111 9.11 3.60 2.90
N PHE A 112 9.44 4.48 1.97
CA PHE A 112 10.75 4.46 1.32
C PHE A 112 11.91 4.77 2.27
N GLY A 113 11.66 5.54 3.34
CA GLY A 113 12.66 5.80 4.38
C GLY A 113 13.00 4.58 5.25
N CYS A 114 12.17 3.54 5.22
CA CYS A 114 12.36 2.25 5.90
C CYS A 114 12.55 1.08 4.91
N ASP A 115 12.78 1.38 3.65
CA ASP A 115 12.94 0.38 2.59
C ASP A 115 11.73 -0.56 2.45
N ILE A 116 10.52 0.00 2.60
CA ILE A 116 9.28 -0.73 2.41
C ILE A 116 8.68 -0.35 1.07
N CYS A 117 8.66 -1.32 0.17
CA CYS A 117 7.92 -1.29 -1.09
C CYS A 117 7.47 -2.74 -1.37
N HIS A 118 6.42 -3.18 -0.66
CA HIS A 118 6.08 -4.59 -0.57
C HIS A 118 4.60 -4.86 -0.86
N SER A 119 4.33 -6.02 -1.43
CA SER A 119 2.97 -6.52 -1.64
C SER A 119 2.93 -8.05 -1.56
N ASN A 120 1.77 -8.61 -1.17
CA ASN A 120 1.45 -10.01 -1.43
C ASN A 120 0.51 -10.19 -2.63
N ASP A 121 0.13 -9.09 -3.30
CA ASP A 121 -0.70 -9.13 -4.50
C ASP A 121 0.17 -9.42 -5.73
N PRO A 122 -0.02 -10.56 -6.43
CA PRO A 122 0.74 -10.87 -7.62
C PRO A 122 0.65 -9.83 -8.73
N ASP A 123 -0.45 -9.05 -8.76
CA ASP A 123 -0.68 -8.01 -9.76
C ASP A 123 0.16 -6.74 -9.48
N GLU A 124 0.69 -6.60 -8.26
CA GLU A 124 1.52 -5.47 -7.84
C GLU A 124 3.02 -5.80 -7.84
N VAL A 125 3.39 -7.05 -7.57
CA VAL A 125 4.80 -7.48 -7.51
C VAL A 125 5.53 -7.27 -8.84
N GLY A 126 6.72 -6.69 -8.77
CA GLY A 126 7.54 -6.35 -9.95
C GLY A 126 7.14 -5.06 -10.66
N LYS A 127 6.12 -4.34 -10.17
CA LYS A 127 5.88 -2.95 -10.57
C LYS A 127 6.96 -2.04 -9.99
N VAL A 128 7.06 -0.84 -10.55
CA VAL A 128 8.10 0.15 -10.21
C VAL A 128 7.43 1.46 -9.82
N ILE A 129 7.93 2.07 -8.75
CA ILE A 129 7.56 3.41 -8.30
C ILE A 129 8.78 4.32 -8.45
N PHE A 130 8.55 5.51 -8.97
CA PHE A 130 9.52 6.59 -8.95
C PHE A 130 9.13 7.58 -7.85
N ASP A 131 9.91 7.64 -6.78
CA ASP A 131 9.75 8.64 -5.73
C ASP A 131 10.52 9.90 -6.10
N LEU A 132 9.78 10.96 -6.47
CA LEU A 132 10.34 12.23 -6.94
C LEU A 132 10.44 13.23 -5.79
N TYR A 133 11.62 13.74 -5.50
CA TYR A 133 11.86 14.71 -4.44
C TYR A 133 12.56 16.00 -4.91
N ASP A 134 13.24 16.01 -6.07
CA ASP A 134 13.74 17.23 -6.73
C ASP A 134 13.61 17.11 -8.25
N GLU A 135 12.48 17.56 -8.78
CA GLU A 135 12.22 17.52 -10.21
C GLU A 135 13.13 18.43 -11.06
N SER A 136 13.86 19.35 -10.42
CA SER A 136 14.72 20.31 -11.15
C SER A 136 15.91 19.66 -11.82
N VAL A 137 16.33 18.47 -11.37
CA VAL A 137 17.42 17.69 -11.97
C VAL A 137 16.97 16.72 -13.06
N LEU A 138 15.65 16.58 -13.22
CA LEU A 138 15.03 15.68 -14.18
C LEU A 138 14.57 16.43 -15.44
N PRO A 139 14.65 15.82 -16.63
CA PRO A 139 14.10 16.45 -17.83
C PRO A 139 12.58 16.68 -17.74
N ASP A 140 12.07 17.76 -18.31
CA ASP A 140 10.64 18.11 -18.28
C ASP A 140 9.69 17.02 -18.76
N TRP A 141 10.17 16.15 -19.66
CA TRP A 141 9.38 15.04 -20.19
C TRP A 141 9.34 13.82 -19.25
N PHE A 142 10.22 13.75 -18.23
CA PHE A 142 10.26 12.65 -17.27
C PHE A 142 9.26 12.95 -16.15
N ARG A 143 8.04 12.48 -16.33
CA ARG A 143 6.95 12.62 -15.38
C ARG A 143 6.29 11.25 -15.22
N PRO A 144 6.89 10.35 -14.43
CA PRO A 144 6.27 9.06 -14.13
C PRO A 144 4.97 9.28 -13.35
N ASP A 145 4.07 8.32 -13.49
CA ASP A 145 2.87 8.25 -12.65
C ASP A 145 3.30 8.05 -11.18
N PRO A 146 2.69 8.70 -10.20
CA PRO A 146 2.93 8.43 -8.79
C PRO A 146 2.49 7.02 -8.37
N ASP A 147 1.58 6.41 -9.14
CA ASP A 147 1.17 5.02 -8.93
C ASP A 147 2.18 4.03 -9.49
N PRO A 148 2.23 2.78 -8.97
CA PRO A 148 3.11 1.74 -9.48
C PRO A 148 2.89 1.44 -10.95
N ILE A 149 3.93 1.55 -11.76
CA ILE A 149 3.89 1.25 -13.21
C ILE A 149 4.54 -0.10 -13.52
N SER A 150 4.19 -0.70 -14.66
CA SER A 150 4.82 -1.96 -15.07
C SER A 150 6.33 -1.82 -15.28
N GLY A 151 7.10 -2.86 -14.92
CA GLY A 151 8.55 -2.87 -15.14
C GLY A 151 8.96 -2.61 -16.60
N GLY A 152 8.14 -3.04 -17.57
CA GLY A 152 8.36 -2.76 -19.00
C GLY A 152 8.25 -1.28 -19.35
N LEU A 153 7.28 -0.57 -18.76
CA LEU A 153 7.14 0.89 -18.94
C LEU A 153 8.27 1.63 -18.24
N ALA A 154 8.60 1.24 -16.99
CA ALA A 154 9.73 1.80 -16.25
C ALA A 154 11.04 1.65 -17.02
N ALA A 155 11.36 0.45 -17.52
CA ALA A 155 12.54 0.21 -18.34
C ALA A 155 12.55 1.08 -19.59
N SER A 156 11.41 1.28 -20.25
CA SER A 156 11.31 2.17 -21.42
C SER A 156 11.63 3.63 -21.09
N MET A 157 11.13 4.10 -19.95
CA MET A 157 11.42 5.46 -19.46
C MET A 157 12.89 5.64 -19.11
N LEU A 158 13.48 4.67 -18.39
CA LEU A 158 14.88 4.69 -17.99
C LEU A 158 15.84 4.62 -19.21
N ARG A 159 15.56 3.75 -20.19
CA ARG A 159 16.33 3.70 -21.43
C ARG A 159 16.39 5.06 -22.12
N LYS A 160 15.27 5.76 -22.17
CA LYS A 160 15.21 7.10 -22.75
C LYS A 160 15.97 8.12 -21.91
N LEU A 161 15.85 8.05 -20.59
CA LEU A 161 16.48 8.97 -19.65
C LEU A 161 18.00 8.84 -19.66
N LEU A 162 18.51 7.61 -19.60
CA LEU A 162 19.93 7.28 -19.50
C LEU A 162 20.62 7.20 -20.89
N GLY A 163 19.84 7.18 -21.97
CA GLY A 163 20.38 6.99 -23.32
C GLY A 163 20.89 5.56 -23.57
N ASN A 164 20.46 4.58 -22.77
CA ASN A 164 20.84 3.17 -22.87
C ASN A 164 19.72 2.34 -23.51
N PRO A 165 19.73 2.06 -24.82
CA PRO A 165 18.60 1.43 -25.52
C PRO A 165 18.43 -0.06 -25.23
N THR A 166 19.41 -0.73 -24.62
CA THR A 166 19.48 -2.20 -24.50
C THR A 166 19.50 -2.72 -23.08
N GLY A 167 19.61 -1.85 -22.06
CA GLY A 167 19.60 -2.25 -20.65
C GLY A 167 18.31 -2.99 -20.26
N ASP A 168 18.42 -4.04 -19.46
CA ASP A 168 17.28 -4.60 -18.72
C ASP A 168 16.95 -3.71 -17.52
N LEU A 169 15.83 -4.01 -16.83
CA LEU A 169 15.35 -3.13 -15.76
C LEU A 169 16.37 -3.00 -14.63
N ASP A 170 16.97 -4.11 -14.19
CA ASP A 170 17.89 -4.11 -13.05
C ASP A 170 19.15 -3.30 -13.37
N SER A 171 19.77 -3.53 -14.54
CA SER A 171 20.93 -2.77 -14.98
C SER A 171 20.64 -1.28 -15.19
N LEU A 172 19.41 -0.94 -15.61
CA LEU A 172 18.98 0.46 -15.75
C LEU A 172 18.75 1.14 -14.40
N ILE A 173 18.28 0.42 -13.39
CA ILE A 173 18.16 0.93 -12.02
C ILE A 173 19.55 1.20 -11.45
N GLU A 174 20.49 0.27 -11.56
CA GLU A 174 21.88 0.46 -11.13
C GLU A 174 22.52 1.68 -11.81
N GLU A 175 22.36 1.81 -13.14
CA GLU A 175 22.89 2.96 -13.91
C GLU A 175 22.21 4.28 -13.48
N PHE A 176 20.91 4.25 -13.16
CA PHE A 176 20.19 5.42 -12.67
C PHE A 176 20.73 5.87 -11.31
N GLU A 177 20.95 4.94 -10.36
CA GLU A 177 21.48 5.24 -9.02
C GLU A 177 22.87 5.88 -9.06
N GLU A 178 23.68 5.57 -10.07
CA GLU A 178 25.00 6.17 -10.30
C GLU A 178 24.91 7.51 -11.06
N SER A 179 23.76 7.86 -11.61
CA SER A 179 23.58 9.05 -12.44
C SER A 179 23.31 10.33 -11.62
N GLU A 180 23.36 11.49 -12.31
CA GLU A 180 22.95 12.77 -11.69
C GLU A 180 21.46 12.81 -11.35
N TYR A 181 20.64 12.02 -12.03
CA TYR A 181 19.19 11.95 -11.83
C TYR A 181 18.80 11.38 -10.46
N ALA A 182 19.63 10.52 -9.88
CA ALA A 182 19.45 10.00 -8.53
C ALA A 182 19.46 11.08 -7.43
N LYS A 183 19.86 12.30 -7.75
CA LYS A 183 19.74 13.44 -6.82
C LYS A 183 18.31 14.00 -6.74
N GLY A 184 17.45 13.64 -7.66
CA GLY A 184 16.07 14.14 -7.75
C GLY A 184 14.98 13.09 -7.61
N ALA A 185 15.34 11.80 -7.67
CA ALA A 185 14.40 10.71 -7.52
C ALA A 185 15.07 9.44 -6.98
N SER A 186 14.28 8.55 -6.43
CA SER A 186 14.66 7.15 -6.20
C SER A 186 13.71 6.21 -6.94
N ILE A 187 14.17 4.97 -7.13
CA ILE A 187 13.42 3.93 -7.83
C ILE A 187 13.19 2.78 -6.87
N HIS A 188 11.94 2.35 -6.73
CA HIS A 188 11.57 1.24 -5.86
C HIS A 188 10.83 0.18 -6.67
N VAL A 189 11.26 -1.07 -6.54
CA VAL A 189 10.58 -2.22 -7.13
C VAL A 189 9.69 -2.84 -6.06
N VAL A 190 8.44 -3.11 -6.40
CA VAL A 190 7.51 -3.77 -5.48
C VAL A 190 7.92 -5.23 -5.29
N GLU A 191 8.35 -5.56 -4.09
CA GLU A 191 8.77 -6.90 -3.71
C GLU A 191 7.64 -7.72 -3.11
N TYR A 192 7.67 -9.03 -3.36
CA TYR A 192 6.73 -9.95 -2.72
C TYR A 192 7.08 -10.14 -1.24
N ARG A 193 6.09 -9.93 -0.37
CA ARG A 193 6.21 -10.25 1.05
C ARG A 193 4.91 -10.83 1.60
N PRO A 194 4.90 -12.06 2.13
CA PRO A 194 3.69 -12.68 2.65
C PRO A 194 3.22 -12.00 3.95
N ILE A 195 1.92 -12.06 4.21
CA ILE A 195 1.30 -11.43 5.40
C ILE A 195 1.92 -11.94 6.71
N CYS A 196 2.31 -13.21 6.77
CA CYS A 196 2.89 -13.82 7.98
C CYS A 196 4.25 -13.26 8.39
N ASP A 197 4.95 -12.58 7.49
CA ASP A 197 6.25 -11.95 7.78
C ASP A 197 6.12 -10.58 8.46
N TRP A 198 4.89 -10.08 8.57
CA TRP A 198 4.62 -8.82 9.26
C TRP A 198 4.30 -9.05 10.75
N PRO A 199 4.69 -8.10 11.62
CA PRO A 199 4.32 -8.15 13.03
C PRO A 199 2.79 -7.99 13.21
N TRP A 200 2.31 -8.36 14.41
CA TRP A 200 0.89 -8.26 14.80
C TRP A 200 0.40 -6.82 14.94
#